data_2be15ad1795cf905061233c28393acca
#
_entry.id   2be15ad1795cf905061233c28393acca
#
_cell.length_a   1.000
_cell.length_b   1.000
_cell.length_c   1.000
_cell.angle_alpha   90.00
_cell.angle_beta   90.00
_cell.angle_gamma   90.00
#
_symmetry.space_group_name_H-M   'P 1'
#
loop_
_entity.id
_entity.type
_entity.pdbx_description
1 polymer ?
#
loop_
_entity_poly.entity_id
_entity_poly.type
_entity_poly.pdbx_seq_one_letter_code
_entity_poly.pdbx_strand_id
1 'polypeptide(L)'
;MFQLNEIRRKLYHQIGYKDIISEDELSVQDWDGICEYKKLSEEFIREFEDKIDWVIVSRNQTLSEGFIREFKNDVFWHYVSGCQILSEDFIREFEDKLTWRYISEYQNLSENFIVEFQNNIDWHV
;
A
#
# COMPACT_ATOMS: atom_id res chain seq x y z
N MET A 1 -21.38 20.64 6.86
CA MET A 1 -20.37 19.91 7.67
C MET A 1 -21.00 18.71 8.34
N PHE A 2 -20.40 17.54 8.14
CA PHE A 2 -20.89 16.32 8.74
C PHE A 2 -19.99 15.91 9.90
N GLN A 3 -20.61 15.52 11.00
CA GLN A 3 -19.86 14.95 12.14
C GLN A 3 -19.32 13.58 11.75
N LEU A 4 -18.19 13.21 12.35
CA LEU A 4 -17.63 11.89 12.19
C LEU A 4 -18.58 10.83 12.75
N ASN A 5 -18.74 9.72 12.03
CA ASN A 5 -19.39 8.55 12.59
C ASN A 5 -18.45 7.92 13.64
N GLU A 6 -19.00 7.00 14.43
CA GLU A 6 -18.27 6.39 15.52
C GLU A 6 -17.05 5.57 15.03
N ILE A 7 -17.21 4.88 13.90
CA ILE A 7 -16.14 4.06 13.31
C ILE A 7 -14.95 4.94 12.94
N ARG A 8 -15.19 6.03 12.20
CA ARG A 8 -14.12 6.94 11.78
C ARG A 8 -13.46 7.63 12.96
N ARG A 9 -14.23 8.00 13.97
CA ARG A 9 -13.68 8.59 15.21
C ARG A 9 -12.70 7.64 15.89
N LYS A 10 -13.05 6.36 16.01
CA LYS A 10 -12.16 5.35 16.59
C LYS A 10 -10.89 5.18 15.77
N LEU A 11 -11.01 5.16 14.45
CA LEU A 11 -9.86 4.99 13.56
C LEU A 11 -8.93 6.19 13.65
N TYR A 12 -9.44 7.41 13.63
CA TYR A 12 -8.62 8.61 13.85
C TYR A 12 -7.91 8.55 15.20
N HIS A 13 -8.62 8.12 16.24
CA HIS A 13 -8.05 8.00 17.57
C HIS A 13 -6.87 7.03 17.61
N GLN A 14 -6.94 5.92 16.87
CA GLN A 14 -5.86 4.92 16.81
C GLN A 14 -4.55 5.49 16.29
N ILE A 15 -4.59 6.51 15.44
CA ILE A 15 -3.40 7.14 14.88
C ILE A 15 -3.03 8.45 15.58
N GLY A 16 -3.68 8.76 16.71
CA GLY A 16 -3.36 9.91 17.53
C GLY A 16 -4.18 11.17 17.27
N TYR A 17 -5.19 11.13 16.42
CA TYR A 17 -6.08 12.26 16.15
C TYR A 17 -7.33 12.14 17.01
N LYS A 18 -7.22 12.57 18.26
CA LYS A 18 -8.25 12.38 19.29
C LYS A 18 -9.34 13.45 19.30
N ASP A 19 -9.01 14.63 18.78
CA ASP A 19 -9.88 15.80 18.87
C ASP A 19 -10.61 16.08 17.56
N ILE A 20 -10.50 15.21 16.57
CA ILE A 20 -11.18 15.36 15.29
C ILE A 20 -12.67 15.07 15.47
N ILE A 21 -13.50 16.05 15.14
CA ILE A 21 -14.97 15.94 15.17
C ILE A 21 -15.60 16.07 13.80
N SER A 22 -14.83 16.55 12.80
CA SER A 22 -15.28 16.72 11.42
C SER A 22 -14.10 16.45 10.48
N GLU A 23 -14.36 15.85 9.33
CA GLU A 23 -13.33 15.59 8.32
C GLU A 23 -12.84 16.86 7.64
N ASP A 24 -13.61 17.94 7.69
CA ASP A 24 -13.20 19.23 7.15
C ASP A 24 -11.98 19.82 7.88
N GLU A 25 -11.64 19.28 9.04
CA GLU A 25 -10.48 19.74 9.82
C GLU A 25 -9.14 19.31 9.24
N LEU A 26 -9.15 18.33 8.34
CA LEU A 26 -7.91 17.78 7.77
C LEU A 26 -7.72 18.24 6.33
N SER A 27 -6.55 18.84 6.06
CA SER A 27 -6.16 19.27 4.73
C SER A 27 -5.56 18.11 3.93
N VAL A 28 -5.29 18.35 2.64
CA VAL A 28 -4.57 17.41 1.78
C VAL A 28 -3.18 17.11 2.37
N GLN A 29 -2.49 18.14 2.87
CA GLN A 29 -1.17 17.98 3.49
C GLN A 29 -1.24 17.13 4.76
N ASP A 30 -2.30 17.27 5.54
CA ASP A 30 -2.51 16.44 6.72
C ASP A 30 -2.67 14.98 6.33
N TRP A 31 -3.43 14.69 5.28
CA TRP A 31 -3.61 13.33 4.79
C TRP A 31 -2.33 12.72 4.23
N ASP A 32 -1.52 13.51 3.53
CA ASP A 32 -0.22 13.06 3.04
C ASP A 32 0.68 12.67 4.20
N GLY A 33 0.70 13.48 5.26
CA GLY A 33 1.46 13.18 6.48
C GLY A 33 0.97 11.92 7.19
N ILE A 34 -0.36 11.74 7.27
CA ILE A 34 -0.95 10.54 7.86
C ILE A 34 -0.49 9.31 7.08
N CYS A 35 -0.58 9.34 5.75
CA CYS A 35 -0.21 8.22 4.91
C CYS A 35 1.29 7.91 4.95
N GLU A 36 2.14 8.93 5.14
CA GLU A 36 3.58 8.77 5.14
C GLU A 36 4.15 8.36 6.49
N TYR A 37 3.67 8.95 7.58
CA TYR A 37 4.31 8.84 8.89
C TYR A 37 3.53 8.02 9.92
N LYS A 38 2.23 7.83 9.75
CA LYS A 38 1.44 7.02 10.68
C LYS A 38 1.39 5.58 10.22
N LYS A 39 1.42 4.66 11.17
CA LYS A 39 1.20 3.25 10.86
C LYS A 39 -0.30 3.00 10.77
N LEU A 40 -0.78 2.69 9.57
CA LEU A 40 -2.20 2.54 9.29
C LEU A 40 -2.58 1.06 9.22
N SER A 41 -3.71 0.73 9.86
CA SER A 41 -4.32 -0.59 9.68
C SER A 41 -5.00 -0.66 8.31
N GLU A 42 -5.17 -1.87 7.81
CA GLU A 42 -5.92 -2.07 6.55
C GLU A 42 -7.37 -1.63 6.68
N GLU A 43 -7.95 -1.79 7.88
CA GLU A 43 -9.29 -1.28 8.18
C GLU A 43 -9.37 0.24 8.00
N PHE A 44 -8.35 0.96 8.50
CA PHE A 44 -8.25 2.41 8.34
C PHE A 44 -8.18 2.79 6.84
N ILE A 45 -7.32 2.11 6.09
CA ILE A 45 -7.14 2.40 4.67
C ILE A 45 -8.43 2.14 3.89
N ARG A 46 -9.13 1.04 4.19
CA ARG A 46 -10.43 0.74 3.55
C ARG A 46 -11.46 1.82 3.83
N GLU A 47 -11.57 2.23 5.09
CA GLU A 47 -12.57 3.23 5.49
C GLU A 47 -12.31 4.59 4.84
N PHE A 48 -11.04 4.95 4.67
CA PHE A 48 -10.64 6.26 4.16
C PHE A 48 -10.08 6.19 2.74
N GLU A 49 -10.48 5.22 1.93
CA GLU A 49 -9.95 5.04 0.58
C GLU A 49 -10.14 6.27 -0.31
N ASP A 50 -11.17 7.08 -0.03
CA ASP A 50 -11.47 8.31 -0.74
C ASP A 50 -10.61 9.52 -0.30
N LYS A 51 -9.88 9.39 0.81
CA LYS A 51 -9.06 10.47 1.40
C LYS A 51 -7.57 10.24 1.26
N ILE A 52 -7.13 8.98 1.18
CA ILE A 52 -5.72 8.62 1.21
C ILE A 52 -5.04 8.86 -0.14
N ASP A 53 -3.73 9.03 -0.10
CA ASP A 53 -2.90 9.05 -1.29
C ASP A 53 -2.34 7.64 -1.54
N TRP A 54 -2.83 6.97 -2.57
CA TRP A 54 -2.45 5.59 -2.87
C TRP A 54 -0.97 5.43 -3.26
N VAL A 55 -0.33 6.48 -3.79
CA VAL A 55 1.12 6.48 -4.04
C VAL A 55 1.86 6.32 -2.73
N ILE A 56 1.54 7.17 -1.76
CA ILE A 56 2.20 7.19 -0.45
C ILE A 56 1.91 5.89 0.31
N VAL A 57 0.65 5.44 0.29
CA VAL A 57 0.25 4.19 0.94
C VAL A 57 0.99 2.99 0.33
N SER A 58 1.05 2.89 -0.99
CA SER A 58 1.75 1.79 -1.66
C SER A 58 3.23 1.75 -1.35
N ARG A 59 3.84 2.93 -1.13
CA ARG A 59 5.26 3.07 -0.82
C ARG A 59 5.58 2.86 0.65
N ASN A 60 4.76 3.40 1.55
CA ASN A 60 5.13 3.55 2.97
C ASN A 60 4.37 2.64 3.94
N GLN A 61 3.19 2.14 3.58
CA GLN A 61 2.43 1.28 4.47
C GLN A 61 2.70 -0.19 4.19
N THR A 62 2.61 -1.02 5.22
CA THR A 62 2.73 -2.47 5.05
C THR A 62 1.37 -3.03 4.66
N LEU A 63 1.27 -3.61 3.48
CA LEU A 63 0.02 -4.11 2.92
C LEU A 63 0.10 -5.64 2.75
N SER A 64 -0.95 -6.34 3.17
CA SER A 64 -1.05 -7.76 2.91
C SER A 64 -1.35 -8.03 1.43
N GLU A 65 -1.01 -9.22 0.97
CA GLU A 65 -1.29 -9.62 -0.42
C GLU A 65 -2.79 -9.63 -0.71
N GLY A 66 -3.60 -10.05 0.25
CA GLY A 66 -5.05 -10.01 0.13
C GLY A 66 -5.58 -8.59 -0.05
N PHE A 67 -5.02 -7.65 0.72
CA PHE A 67 -5.38 -6.23 0.60
C PHE A 67 -4.99 -5.67 -0.77
N ILE A 68 -3.78 -5.99 -1.25
CA ILE A 68 -3.33 -5.54 -2.57
C ILE A 68 -4.23 -6.09 -3.68
N ARG A 69 -4.66 -7.36 -3.58
CA ARG A 69 -5.63 -7.93 -4.53
C ARG A 69 -6.95 -7.20 -4.52
N GLU A 70 -7.45 -6.88 -3.34
CA GLU A 70 -8.71 -6.14 -3.17
C GLU A 70 -8.64 -4.78 -3.85
N PHE A 71 -7.53 -4.08 -3.71
CA PHE A 71 -7.32 -2.74 -4.24
C PHE A 71 -6.38 -2.71 -5.45
N LYS A 72 -6.38 -3.77 -6.24
CA LYS A 72 -5.47 -3.92 -7.39
C LYS A 72 -5.59 -2.82 -8.44
N ASN A 73 -6.74 -2.15 -8.49
CA ASN A 73 -6.97 -1.04 -9.42
C ASN A 73 -6.59 0.32 -8.84
N ASP A 74 -6.25 0.39 -7.55
CA ASP A 74 -5.93 1.63 -6.85
C ASP A 74 -4.46 1.74 -6.47
N VAL A 75 -3.82 0.62 -6.11
CA VAL A 75 -2.41 0.60 -5.70
C VAL A 75 -1.50 0.96 -6.87
N PHE A 76 -0.33 1.53 -6.55
CA PHE A 76 0.70 1.83 -7.53
C PHE A 76 1.69 0.68 -7.59
N TRP A 77 1.57 -0.13 -8.63
CA TRP A 77 2.30 -1.38 -8.79
C TRP A 77 3.82 -1.21 -8.81
N HIS A 78 4.28 -0.06 -9.25
CA HIS A 78 5.68 0.33 -9.21
C HIS A 78 6.23 0.27 -7.78
N TYR A 79 5.52 0.88 -6.83
CA TYR A 79 5.91 0.86 -5.42
C TYR A 79 5.61 -0.47 -4.75
N VAL A 80 4.52 -1.12 -5.11
CA VAL A 80 4.22 -2.48 -4.63
C VAL A 80 5.39 -3.42 -4.95
N SER A 81 5.93 -3.33 -6.16
CA SER A 81 7.01 -4.19 -6.63
C SER A 81 8.28 -4.07 -5.79
N GLY A 82 8.62 -2.86 -5.34
CA GLY A 82 9.85 -2.60 -4.61
C GLY A 82 9.70 -2.45 -3.10
N CYS A 83 8.54 -2.03 -2.62
CA CYS A 83 8.36 -1.64 -1.23
C CYS A 83 7.54 -2.63 -0.39
N GLN A 84 6.77 -3.51 -1.01
CA GLN A 84 6.00 -4.52 -0.29
C GLN A 84 6.72 -5.86 -0.32
N ILE A 85 6.52 -6.68 0.71
CA ILE A 85 7.06 -8.04 0.76
C ILE A 85 6.08 -8.96 0.04
N LEU A 86 6.53 -9.57 -1.06
CA LEU A 86 5.68 -10.36 -1.94
C LEU A 86 6.14 -11.82 -2.00
N SER A 87 5.18 -12.74 -1.92
CA SER A 87 5.46 -14.15 -2.16
C SER A 87 5.65 -14.41 -3.66
N GLU A 88 6.33 -15.51 -3.98
CA GLU A 88 6.51 -15.90 -5.37
C GLU A 88 5.19 -16.20 -6.06
N ASP A 89 4.24 -16.79 -5.34
CA ASP A 89 2.90 -17.06 -5.89
C ASP A 89 2.16 -15.76 -6.23
N PHE A 90 2.28 -14.74 -5.39
CA PHE A 90 1.70 -13.44 -5.66
C PHE A 90 2.37 -12.80 -6.89
N ILE A 91 3.69 -12.90 -7.00
CA ILE A 91 4.42 -12.35 -8.16
C ILE A 91 3.97 -13.05 -9.44
N ARG A 92 3.77 -14.37 -9.42
CA ARG A 92 3.24 -15.11 -10.58
C ARG A 92 1.86 -14.64 -10.97
N GLU A 93 1.00 -14.42 -9.97
CA GLU A 93 -0.38 -13.97 -10.19
C GLU A 93 -0.44 -12.61 -10.90
N PHE A 94 0.45 -11.70 -10.52
CA PHE A 94 0.44 -10.32 -11.00
C PHE A 94 1.64 -9.98 -11.89
N GLU A 95 2.21 -10.96 -12.57
CA GLU A 95 3.42 -10.77 -13.38
C GLU A 95 3.30 -9.64 -14.41
N ASP A 96 2.09 -9.42 -14.95
CA ASP A 96 1.86 -8.40 -15.97
C ASP A 96 1.74 -6.98 -15.39
N LYS A 97 1.51 -6.86 -14.08
CA LYS A 97 1.33 -5.56 -13.40
C LYS A 97 2.60 -5.10 -12.69
N LEU A 98 3.47 -6.02 -12.33
CA LEU A 98 4.66 -5.73 -11.53
C LEU A 98 5.78 -5.13 -12.38
N THR A 99 6.61 -4.31 -11.73
CA THR A 99 7.81 -3.73 -12.33
C THR A 99 8.99 -4.65 -12.07
N TRP A 100 9.40 -5.43 -13.06
CA TRP A 100 10.39 -6.49 -12.88
C TRP A 100 11.78 -6.00 -12.47
N ARG A 101 12.13 -4.77 -12.80
CA ARG A 101 13.37 -4.16 -12.30
C ARG A 101 13.38 -4.13 -10.77
N TYR A 102 12.28 -3.75 -10.16
CA TYR A 102 12.18 -3.67 -8.70
C TYR A 102 11.97 -5.04 -8.08
N ILE A 103 11.24 -5.94 -8.72
CA ILE A 103 11.14 -7.32 -8.28
C ILE A 103 12.54 -7.94 -8.19
N SER A 104 13.35 -7.75 -9.23
CA SER A 104 14.71 -8.30 -9.30
C SER A 104 15.63 -7.72 -8.25
N GLU A 105 15.47 -6.43 -7.93
CA GLU A 105 16.35 -5.72 -6.99
C GLU A 105 15.97 -5.95 -5.52
N TYR A 106 14.68 -5.99 -5.20
CA TYR A 106 14.22 -5.89 -3.82
C TYR A 106 13.54 -7.14 -3.27
N GLN A 107 13.07 -8.06 -4.10
CA GLN A 107 12.38 -9.25 -3.61
C GLN A 107 13.33 -10.41 -3.41
N ASN A 108 13.03 -11.27 -2.41
CA ASN A 108 13.76 -12.51 -2.19
C ASN A 108 13.20 -13.58 -3.12
N LEU A 109 14.01 -14.03 -4.06
CA LEU A 109 13.59 -14.99 -5.09
C LEU A 109 14.39 -16.28 -4.95
N SER A 110 13.70 -17.42 -5.02
CA SER A 110 14.34 -18.74 -5.05
C SER A 110 15.01 -18.97 -6.41
N GLU A 111 15.97 -19.89 -6.44
CA GLU A 111 16.64 -20.27 -7.68
C GLU A 111 15.64 -20.79 -8.72
N ASN A 112 14.68 -21.60 -8.27
CA ASN A 112 13.65 -22.14 -9.16
C ASN A 112 12.79 -21.02 -9.79
N PHE A 113 12.43 -20.02 -8.99
CA PHE A 113 11.68 -18.86 -9.49
C PHE A 113 12.50 -18.07 -10.50
N ILE A 114 13.78 -17.84 -10.24
CA ILE A 114 14.68 -17.12 -11.14
C ILE A 114 14.79 -17.84 -12.48
N VAL A 115 14.90 -19.16 -12.47
CA VAL A 115 14.93 -19.96 -13.71
C VAL A 115 13.61 -19.85 -14.45
N GLU A 116 12.48 -19.95 -13.73
CA GLU A 116 11.14 -19.85 -14.31
C GLU A 116 10.92 -18.50 -15.03
N PHE A 117 11.39 -17.41 -14.40
CA PHE A 117 11.18 -16.05 -14.90
C PHE A 117 12.46 -15.40 -15.42
N GLN A 118 13.41 -16.20 -15.90
CA GLN A 118 14.72 -15.68 -16.34
C GLN A 118 14.62 -14.61 -17.42
N ASN A 119 13.58 -14.62 -18.23
CA ASN A 119 13.37 -13.63 -19.28
C ASN A 119 12.76 -12.32 -18.75
N ASN A 120 12.21 -12.34 -17.54
CA ASN A 120 11.62 -11.17 -16.88
C ASN A 120 12.61 -10.51 -15.91
N ILE A 121 13.56 -11.28 -15.37
CA ILE A 121 14.55 -10.78 -14.42
C ILE A 121 15.43 -9.72 -15.06
N ASP A 122 15.62 -8.61 -14.34
CA ASP A 122 16.54 -7.56 -14.75
C ASP A 122 17.93 -7.89 -14.16
N TRP A 123 18.81 -8.40 -15.03
CA TRP A 123 20.15 -8.85 -14.63
C TRP A 123 21.16 -7.72 -14.44
N HIS A 124 20.73 -6.47 -14.68
CA HIS A 124 21.59 -5.29 -14.53
C HIS A 124 21.53 -4.65 -13.14
N VAL A 125 20.70 -5.19 -12.23
CA VAL A 125 20.60 -4.68 -10.87
C VAL A 125 21.40 -5.50 -9.87
#